data_54661acb46a9ee9432d9bca0d6d0f5ab
#
_entry.id   54661acb46a9ee9432d9bca0d6d0f5ab
#
_cell.length_a   1.000
_cell.length_b   1.000
_cell.length_c   1.000
_cell.angle_alpha   90.00
_cell.angle_beta   90.00
_cell.angle_gamma   90.00
#
_symmetry.space_group_name_H-M   'P 1'
#
loop_
_entity.id
_entity.type
_entity.pdbx_description
1 polymer ?
#
loop_
_entity_poly.entity_id
_entity_poly.type
_entity_poly.pdbx_seq_one_letter_code
_entity_poly.pdbx_strand_id
1 'polypeptide(L)'
;MILLKLVNERFYHLDTCFCPLTPEAVLIHPAAFDAASLELILKIFPIVVTATEVDAVSKMACNAAVVRSKIAILQKGATTVSNHMHALGLGVCEVDTSEFIKSGGSVYCMKNFVY
;
A
#
# COMPACT_ATOMS: atom_id res chain seq x y z
N MET A 1 -4.12 -12.02 17.63
CA MET A 1 -3.83 -10.64 17.16
C MET A 1 -2.37 -10.54 16.79
N ILE A 2 -2.08 -9.92 15.66
CA ILE A 2 -0.71 -9.73 15.18
C ILE A 2 -0.35 -8.25 15.33
N LEU A 3 0.76 -7.96 16.00
CA LEU A 3 1.22 -6.61 16.22
C LEU A 3 2.43 -6.32 15.32
N LEU A 4 2.36 -5.21 14.59
CA LEU A 4 3.45 -4.71 13.75
C LEU A 4 3.93 -3.38 14.29
N LYS A 5 5.25 -3.19 14.34
CA LYS A 5 5.85 -1.96 14.83
C LYS A 5 6.31 -1.08 13.68
N LEU A 6 5.80 0.14 13.63
CA LEU A 6 6.24 1.17 12.69
C LEU A 6 7.36 1.98 13.32
N VAL A 7 8.45 2.18 12.56
CA VAL A 7 9.65 2.85 13.05
C VAL A 7 10.00 4.12 12.27
N ASN A 8 9.20 4.49 11.29
CA ASN A 8 9.42 5.68 10.47
C ASN A 8 8.29 6.68 10.70
N GLU A 9 8.65 7.89 11.13
CA GLU A 9 7.67 8.95 11.45
C GLU A 9 6.76 9.34 10.28
N ARG A 10 7.21 9.16 9.04
CA ARG A 10 6.40 9.44 7.86
C ARG A 10 5.24 8.47 7.69
N PHE A 11 5.33 7.29 8.32
CA PHE A 11 4.33 6.23 8.23
C PHE A 11 3.75 5.95 9.61
N TYR A 12 2.99 6.90 10.12
CA TYR A 12 2.42 6.83 11.47
C TYR A 12 1.16 5.97 11.56
N HIS A 13 0.53 5.65 10.43
CA HIS A 13 -0.59 4.71 10.35
C HIS A 13 -0.23 3.54 9.42
N LEU A 14 -0.73 2.36 9.73
CA LEU A 14 -0.44 1.16 8.96
C LEU A 14 -0.89 1.28 7.49
N ASP A 15 -2.02 1.94 7.24
CA ASP A 15 -2.55 2.13 5.90
C ASP A 15 -1.71 3.03 4.99
N THR A 16 -0.64 3.62 5.52
CA THR A 16 0.31 4.41 4.72
C THR A 16 1.49 3.57 4.20
N CYS A 17 1.69 2.37 4.73
CA CYS A 17 2.85 1.52 4.40
C CYS A 17 2.50 0.05 4.21
N PHE A 18 1.24 -0.31 4.26
CA PHE A 18 0.79 -1.71 4.21
C PHE A 18 -0.57 -1.76 3.52
N CYS A 19 -0.66 -2.50 2.42
CA CYS A 19 -1.89 -2.65 1.65
C CYS A 19 -2.07 -4.10 1.21
N PRO A 20 -3.02 -4.84 1.78
CA PRO A 20 -3.36 -6.17 1.27
C PRO A 20 -3.92 -6.06 -0.16
N LEU A 21 -3.36 -6.82 -1.09
CA LEU A 21 -3.77 -6.82 -2.49
C LEU A 21 -4.71 -7.97 -2.79
N THR A 22 -4.36 -9.15 -2.31
CA THR A 22 -5.15 -10.38 -2.38
C THR A 22 -4.98 -11.12 -1.06
N PRO A 23 -5.70 -12.22 -0.80
CA PRO A 23 -5.45 -13.01 0.41
C PRO A 23 -4.01 -13.51 0.55
N GLU A 24 -3.26 -13.58 -0.55
CA GLU A 24 -1.90 -14.10 -0.59
C GLU A 24 -0.84 -13.03 -0.81
N ALA A 25 -1.21 -11.83 -1.24
CA ALA A 25 -0.28 -10.78 -1.63
C ALA A 25 -0.50 -9.49 -0.85
N VAL A 26 0.60 -8.87 -0.45
CA VAL A 26 0.60 -7.58 0.24
C VAL A 26 1.61 -6.63 -0.40
N LEU A 27 1.25 -5.35 -0.45
CA LEU A 27 2.15 -4.27 -0.82
C LEU A 27 2.62 -3.58 0.45
N ILE A 28 3.93 -3.47 0.64
CA ILE A 28 4.51 -2.81 1.80
C ILE A 28 5.64 -1.85 1.41
N HIS A 29 5.95 -0.94 2.31
CA HIS A 29 7.20 -0.20 2.30
C HIS A 29 8.07 -0.69 3.45
N PRO A 30 9.10 -1.53 3.16
CA PRO A 30 9.84 -2.22 4.22
C PRO A 30 10.50 -1.31 5.25
N ALA A 31 10.98 -0.13 4.83
CA ALA A 31 11.66 0.81 5.71
C ALA A 31 10.76 1.39 6.81
N ALA A 32 9.44 1.19 6.73
CA ALA A 32 8.50 1.64 7.75
C ALA A 32 8.42 0.70 8.96
N PHE A 33 8.93 -0.52 8.86
CA PHE A 33 8.79 -1.57 9.87
C PHE A 33 10.11 -1.93 10.52
N ASP A 34 10.06 -2.42 11.76
CA ASP A 34 11.24 -3.05 12.36
C ASP A 34 11.47 -4.46 11.79
N ALA A 35 12.64 -5.05 12.09
CA ALA A 35 13.02 -6.35 11.53
C ALA A 35 12.05 -7.47 11.92
N ALA A 36 11.58 -7.49 13.16
CA ALA A 36 10.64 -8.51 13.64
C ALA A 36 9.30 -8.44 12.92
N SER A 37 8.80 -7.22 12.68
CA SER A 37 7.55 -7.00 11.94
C SER A 37 7.68 -7.43 10.49
N LEU A 38 8.81 -7.15 9.84
CA LEU A 38 9.07 -7.62 8.47
C LEU A 38 9.08 -9.14 8.39
N GLU A 39 9.71 -9.82 9.34
CA GLU A 39 9.70 -11.29 9.39
C GLU A 39 8.28 -11.85 9.48
N LEU A 40 7.43 -11.25 10.32
CA LEU A 40 6.04 -11.66 10.44
C LEU A 40 5.28 -11.50 9.12
N ILE A 41 5.46 -10.37 8.45
CA ILE A 41 4.80 -10.12 7.16
C ILE A 41 5.24 -11.18 6.13
N LEU A 42 6.53 -11.46 6.06
CA LEU A 42 7.08 -12.44 5.12
C LEU A 42 6.60 -13.86 5.41
N LYS A 43 6.27 -14.19 6.67
CA LYS A 43 5.71 -15.49 7.03
C LYS A 43 4.23 -15.61 6.69
N ILE A 44 3.49 -14.51 6.78
CA ILE A 44 2.04 -14.52 6.59
C ILE A 44 1.66 -14.47 5.11
N PHE A 45 2.38 -13.65 4.34
CA PHE A 45 2.05 -13.43 2.92
C PHE A 45 3.07 -14.14 2.02
N PRO A 46 2.63 -15.11 1.20
CA PRO A 46 3.50 -15.75 0.22
C PRO A 46 4.07 -14.78 -0.82
N ILE A 47 3.31 -13.74 -1.15
CA ILE A 47 3.70 -12.74 -2.15
C ILE A 47 3.80 -11.39 -1.46
N VAL A 48 5.01 -10.81 -1.48
CA VAL A 48 5.26 -9.47 -0.92
C VAL A 48 5.78 -8.56 -2.01
N VAL A 49 5.03 -7.52 -2.30
CA VAL A 49 5.41 -6.47 -3.24
C VAL A 49 5.93 -5.29 -2.44
N THR A 50 7.08 -4.76 -2.81
CA THR A 50 7.69 -3.64 -2.11
C THR A 50 7.54 -2.36 -2.91
N ALA A 51 7.14 -1.28 -2.24
CA ALA A 51 7.12 0.05 -2.81
C ALA A 51 8.48 0.72 -2.58
N THR A 52 8.97 1.42 -3.60
CA THR A 52 10.16 2.27 -3.45
C THR A 52 9.85 3.44 -2.53
N GLU A 53 10.89 4.12 -2.03
CA GLU A 53 10.68 5.29 -1.19
C GLU A 53 9.92 6.39 -1.93
N VAL A 54 10.23 6.61 -3.19
CA VAL A 54 9.52 7.60 -4.01
C VAL A 54 8.04 7.26 -4.13
N ASP A 55 7.71 6.02 -4.47
CA ASP A 55 6.32 5.59 -4.62
C ASP A 55 5.58 5.62 -3.28
N ALA A 56 6.22 5.19 -2.19
CA ALA A 56 5.59 5.14 -0.88
C ALA A 56 5.38 6.53 -0.27
N VAL A 57 6.37 7.41 -0.38
CA VAL A 57 6.34 8.73 0.25
C VAL A 57 5.64 9.75 -0.64
N SER A 58 6.14 9.94 -1.87
CA SER A 58 5.64 11.00 -2.76
C SER A 58 4.29 10.67 -3.37
N LYS A 59 4.02 9.40 -3.63
CA LYS A 59 2.79 8.94 -4.27
C LYS A 59 1.85 8.21 -3.33
N MET A 60 2.25 7.99 -2.09
CA MET A 60 1.48 7.21 -1.12
C MET A 60 0.89 5.92 -1.71
N ALA A 61 1.73 5.19 -2.45
CA ALA A 61 1.28 4.02 -3.21
C ALA A 61 0.67 2.92 -2.33
N CYS A 62 1.14 2.79 -1.08
CA CYS A 62 0.57 1.83 -0.14
C CYS A 62 -0.79 2.26 0.41
N ASN A 63 -1.19 3.53 0.21
CA ASN A 63 -2.51 4.02 0.59
C ASN A 63 -3.50 3.83 -0.57
N ALA A 64 -3.47 2.66 -1.18
CA ALA A 64 -4.35 2.24 -2.25
C ALA A 64 -5.60 1.56 -1.69
N ALA A 65 -6.68 1.58 -2.47
CA ALA A 65 -7.87 0.79 -2.17
C ALA A 65 -7.95 -0.37 -3.17
N VAL A 66 -8.15 -1.58 -2.65
CA VAL A 66 -8.29 -2.77 -3.49
C VAL A 66 -9.71 -3.30 -3.34
N VAL A 67 -10.41 -3.44 -4.48
CA VAL A 67 -11.80 -3.86 -4.52
C VAL A 67 -11.88 -5.31 -4.93
N ARG A 68 -12.39 -6.16 -4.04
CA ARG A 68 -12.64 -7.60 -4.27
C ARG A 68 -11.41 -8.36 -4.77
N SER A 69 -10.22 -7.95 -4.38
CA SER A 69 -8.95 -8.52 -4.85
C SER A 69 -8.77 -8.52 -6.38
N LYS A 70 -9.48 -7.63 -7.08
CA LYS A 70 -9.48 -7.56 -8.56
C LYS A 70 -8.99 -6.25 -9.12
N ILE A 71 -9.32 -5.14 -8.46
CA ILE A 71 -9.00 -3.78 -8.95
C ILE A 71 -8.32 -3.01 -7.85
N ALA A 72 -7.16 -2.45 -8.15
CA ALA A 72 -6.45 -1.53 -7.27
C ALA A 72 -6.66 -0.09 -7.75
N ILE A 73 -7.00 0.78 -6.83
CA ILE A 73 -7.16 2.22 -7.08
C ILE A 73 -6.09 2.93 -6.26
N LEU A 74 -5.22 3.68 -6.91
CA LEU A 74 -4.09 4.35 -6.26
C LEU A 74 -3.76 5.66 -6.94
N GLN A 75 -2.87 6.43 -6.29
CA GLN A 75 -2.37 7.69 -6.83
C GLN A 75 -1.65 7.45 -8.16
N LYS A 76 -1.91 8.34 -9.10
CA LYS A 76 -1.24 8.39 -10.40
C LYS A 76 0.27 8.57 -10.24
N GLY A 77 1.03 7.86 -11.04
CA GLY A 77 2.49 8.03 -11.14
C GLY A 77 3.32 7.05 -10.31
N ALA A 78 2.71 6.16 -9.52
CA ALA A 78 3.43 5.09 -8.82
C ALA A 78 3.69 3.92 -9.79
N THR A 79 4.53 4.14 -10.79
CA THR A 79 4.69 3.25 -11.94
C THR A 79 5.18 1.86 -11.56
N THR A 80 6.18 1.76 -10.69
CA THR A 80 6.73 0.48 -10.25
C THR A 80 5.68 -0.36 -9.55
N VAL A 81 4.91 0.25 -8.64
CA VAL A 81 3.83 -0.43 -7.93
C VAL A 81 2.72 -0.85 -8.88
N SER A 82 2.31 0.04 -9.79
CA SER A 82 1.29 -0.28 -10.80
C SER A 82 1.69 -1.46 -11.66
N ASN A 83 2.93 -1.53 -12.08
CA ASN A 83 3.44 -2.65 -12.88
C ASN A 83 3.40 -3.97 -12.10
N HIS A 84 3.77 -3.95 -10.81
CA HIS A 84 3.68 -5.13 -9.96
C HIS A 84 2.23 -5.59 -9.77
N MET A 85 1.29 -4.65 -9.61
CA MET A 85 -0.12 -4.98 -9.50
C MET A 85 -0.66 -5.63 -10.78
N HIS A 86 -0.28 -5.12 -11.95
CA HIS A 86 -0.63 -5.73 -13.23
C HIS A 86 -0.07 -7.16 -13.34
N ALA A 87 1.18 -7.36 -12.92
CA ALA A 87 1.80 -8.68 -12.94
C ALA A 87 1.07 -9.70 -12.06
N LEU A 88 0.40 -9.25 -11.00
CA LEU A 88 -0.44 -10.08 -10.14
C LEU A 88 -1.84 -10.32 -10.69
N GLY A 89 -2.16 -9.77 -11.86
CA GLY A 89 -3.47 -9.92 -12.46
C GLY A 89 -4.52 -8.91 -12.00
N LEU A 90 -4.13 -7.88 -11.25
CA LEU A 90 -5.04 -6.83 -10.81
C LEU A 90 -5.28 -5.81 -11.92
N GLY A 91 -6.52 -5.36 -12.05
CA GLY A 91 -6.81 -4.14 -12.79
C GLY A 91 -6.29 -2.95 -11.98
N VAL A 92 -5.75 -1.94 -12.66
CA VAL A 92 -5.21 -0.76 -11.99
C VAL A 92 -5.95 0.48 -12.48
N CYS A 93 -6.48 1.26 -11.53
CA CYS A 93 -7.11 2.54 -11.79
C CYS A 93 -6.28 3.62 -11.09
N GLU A 94 -5.66 4.49 -11.85
CA GLU A 94 -4.87 5.58 -11.32
C GLU A 94 -5.72 6.86 -11.25
N VAL A 95 -5.66 7.54 -10.09
CA VAL A 95 -6.38 8.77 -9.85
C VAL A 95 -5.43 9.83 -9.30
N ASP A 96 -5.75 11.10 -9.51
CA ASP A 96 -4.94 12.19 -8.98
C ASP A 96 -5.48 12.63 -7.61
N THR A 97 -4.74 12.27 -6.56
CA THR A 97 -5.02 12.66 -5.17
C THR A 97 -3.97 13.62 -4.62
N SER A 98 -3.23 14.31 -5.49
CA SER A 98 -2.08 15.14 -5.09
C SER A 98 -2.42 16.20 -4.03
N GLU A 99 -3.60 16.80 -4.10
CA GLU A 99 -4.02 17.78 -3.09
C GLU A 99 -4.29 17.11 -1.73
N PHE A 100 -4.81 15.89 -1.72
CA PHE A 100 -5.08 15.15 -0.48
C PHE A 100 -3.80 14.60 0.15
N ILE A 101 -2.81 14.25 -0.66
CA ILE A 101 -1.50 13.80 -0.18
C ILE A 101 -0.84 14.87 0.68
N LYS A 102 -1.01 16.14 0.35
CA LYS A 102 -0.51 17.27 1.15
C LYS A 102 -1.06 17.25 2.57
N SER A 103 -2.24 16.67 2.78
CA SER A 103 -2.88 16.52 4.09
C SER A 103 -2.64 15.14 4.72
N GLY A 104 -1.78 14.31 4.10
CA GLY A 104 -1.37 13.02 4.66
C GLY A 104 -2.20 11.82 4.26
N GLY A 105 -3.03 11.91 3.22
CA GLY A 105 -3.86 10.79 2.77
C GLY A 105 -3.96 10.66 1.26
N SER A 106 -4.35 9.49 0.78
CA SER A 106 -4.64 9.22 -0.62
C SER A 106 -5.90 8.37 -0.72
N VAL A 107 -5.97 7.45 -1.68
CA VAL A 107 -7.21 6.73 -2.03
C VAL A 107 -7.82 5.98 -0.85
N TYR A 108 -7.02 5.21 -0.11
CA TYR A 108 -7.54 4.43 1.02
C TYR A 108 -8.18 5.30 2.10
N CYS A 109 -7.53 6.42 2.43
CA CYS A 109 -8.04 7.36 3.44
C CYS A 109 -9.30 8.09 2.99
N MET A 110 -9.52 8.19 1.68
CA MET A 110 -10.66 8.90 1.10
C MET A 110 -11.85 7.99 0.80
N LYS A 111 -11.65 6.67 0.82
CA LYS A 111 -12.71 5.75 0.44
C LYS A 111 -13.86 5.72 1.44
N ASN A 112 -15.04 5.50 0.92
CA ASN A 112 -16.22 5.24 1.71
C ASN A 112 -17.01 4.12 1.03
N PHE A 113 -17.12 2.99 1.70
CA PHE A 113 -17.88 1.85 1.17
C PHE A 113 -19.36 2.00 1.52
N VAL A 114 -20.20 1.80 0.52
CA VAL A 114 -21.65 1.75 0.69
C VAL A 114 -22.07 0.29 0.67
N TYR A 115 -22.71 -0.13 1.74
CA TYR A 115 -23.16 -1.51 1.91
C TYR A 115 -24.66 -1.65 1.64
#